data_30d219a21590a3f95ae8e4805a3b6130
#
_entry.id   30d219a21590a3f95ae8e4805a3b6130
#
_cell.length_a   1.000
_cell.length_b   1.000
_cell.length_c   1.000
_cell.angle_alpha   90.00
_cell.angle_beta   90.00
_cell.angle_gamma   90.00
#
_symmetry.space_group_name_H-M   'P 1'
#
loop_
_entity.id
_entity.type
_entity.pdbx_description
1 polymer ?
#
loop_
_entity_poly.entity_id
_entity_poly.type
_entity_poly.pdbx_seq_one_letter_code
_entity_poly.pdbx_strand_id
1 'polypeptide(L)'
;RCGLSHFRKRLVRNLSGGYQQRLGIAQAIIHNPAFVVLDEPTNGLDPNQIVEIRNLIKELATDHAVMLSTHILPEVQATCDEIRMIEHGKVVFSGSMDDFDNYVAPTSFTATLVNAPAIEELVKLKGITSVDCLGDCHYRFHIAETDGITEKMIATSVANGWQLEEIQLE
;
A
#
# COMPACT_ATOMS: atom_id res chain seq x y z
N ARG A 1 -16.30 -23.83 1.98
CA ARG A 1 -15.47 -22.65 1.74
C ARG A 1 -15.83 -21.51 2.71
N CYS A 2 -17.02 -20.91 2.67
CA CYS A 2 -17.37 -19.72 3.45
C CYS A 2 -17.57 -19.91 4.98
N GLY A 3 -17.48 -21.12 5.53
CA GLY A 3 -17.57 -21.39 6.98
C GLY A 3 -18.93 -21.13 7.63
N LEU A 4 -20.05 -21.14 6.87
CA LEU A 4 -21.39 -20.74 7.33
C LEU A 4 -22.28 -21.89 7.82
N SER A 5 -21.82 -23.13 7.79
CA SER A 5 -22.66 -24.31 8.09
C SER A 5 -23.31 -24.28 9.48
N HIS A 6 -22.66 -23.70 10.48
CA HIS A 6 -23.18 -23.58 11.84
C HIS A 6 -24.30 -22.54 11.99
N PHE A 7 -24.43 -21.64 11.02
CA PHE A 7 -25.38 -20.50 11.09
C PHE A 7 -26.62 -20.66 10.22
N ARG A 8 -26.85 -21.85 9.59
CA ARG A 8 -27.96 -22.11 8.64
C ARG A 8 -29.37 -21.75 9.16
N LYS A 9 -29.59 -21.75 10.47
CA LYS A 9 -30.89 -21.44 11.09
C LYS A 9 -30.94 -20.04 11.70
N ARG A 10 -29.83 -19.27 11.63
CA ARG A 10 -29.78 -17.94 12.22
C ARG A 10 -30.21 -16.89 11.20
N LEU A 11 -30.98 -15.90 11.65
CA LEU A 11 -31.34 -14.75 10.82
C LEU A 11 -30.08 -13.93 10.45
N VAL A 12 -29.99 -13.46 9.22
CA VAL A 12 -28.83 -12.69 8.72
C VAL A 12 -28.52 -11.47 9.60
N ARG A 13 -29.56 -10.74 10.03
CA ARG A 13 -29.41 -9.58 10.94
C ARG A 13 -28.74 -9.87 12.29
N ASN A 14 -28.68 -11.14 12.68
CA ASN A 14 -28.10 -11.59 13.95
C ASN A 14 -26.67 -12.16 13.75
N LEU A 15 -26.11 -12.07 12.54
CA LEU A 15 -24.73 -12.43 12.26
C LEU A 15 -23.81 -11.24 12.53
N SER A 16 -22.57 -11.50 12.93
CA SER A 16 -21.54 -10.46 12.97
C SER A 16 -21.21 -9.96 11.56
N GLY A 17 -20.59 -8.77 11.45
CA GLY A 17 -20.20 -8.18 10.18
C GLY A 17 -19.42 -9.15 9.29
N GLY A 18 -18.41 -9.84 9.83
CA GLY A 18 -17.62 -10.83 9.09
C GLY A 18 -18.45 -12.01 8.58
N TYR A 19 -19.43 -12.48 9.33
CA TYR A 19 -20.32 -13.55 8.85
C TYR A 19 -21.33 -13.04 7.79
N GLN A 20 -21.73 -11.77 7.87
CA GLN A 20 -22.56 -11.15 6.82
C GLN A 20 -21.77 -11.02 5.51
N GLN A 21 -20.50 -10.59 5.59
CA GLN A 21 -19.60 -10.55 4.42
C GLN A 21 -19.38 -11.93 3.81
N ARG A 22 -19.09 -12.95 4.63
CA ARG A 22 -18.97 -14.34 4.15
C ARG A 22 -20.23 -14.84 3.49
N LEU A 23 -21.41 -14.43 3.98
CA LEU A 23 -22.70 -14.79 3.37
C LEU A 23 -22.88 -14.10 2.00
N GLY A 24 -22.49 -12.82 1.87
CA GLY A 24 -22.49 -12.10 0.61
C GLY A 24 -21.59 -12.77 -0.43
N ILE A 25 -20.36 -13.13 -0.03
CA ILE A 25 -19.43 -13.89 -0.87
C ILE A 25 -20.03 -15.25 -1.26
N ALA A 26 -20.60 -15.99 -0.31
CA ALA A 26 -21.26 -17.28 -0.59
C ALA A 26 -22.40 -17.15 -1.61
N GLN A 27 -23.18 -16.07 -1.53
CA GLN A 27 -24.25 -15.76 -2.49
C GLN A 27 -23.66 -15.46 -3.88
N ALA A 28 -22.58 -14.70 -3.95
CA ALA A 28 -21.93 -14.36 -5.22
C ALA A 28 -21.40 -15.60 -5.97
N ILE A 29 -20.93 -16.62 -5.25
CA ILE A 29 -20.30 -17.82 -5.86
C ILE A 29 -21.22 -19.04 -5.99
N ILE A 30 -22.48 -18.97 -5.50
CA ILE A 30 -23.36 -20.16 -5.42
C ILE A 30 -23.64 -20.80 -6.78
N HIS A 31 -23.61 -20.01 -7.85
CA HIS A 31 -23.84 -20.48 -9.22
C HIS A 31 -22.54 -20.73 -10.00
N ASN A 32 -21.40 -20.77 -9.30
CA ASN A 32 -20.07 -21.02 -9.85
C ASN A 32 -19.72 -20.11 -11.04
N PRO A 33 -19.73 -18.77 -10.88
CA PRO A 33 -19.46 -17.83 -11.96
C PRO A 33 -17.99 -17.84 -12.36
N ALA A 34 -17.66 -17.53 -13.61
CA ALA A 34 -16.28 -17.33 -14.03
C ALA A 34 -15.64 -16.07 -13.44
N PHE A 35 -16.46 -15.06 -13.08
CA PHE A 35 -16.02 -13.75 -12.59
C PHE A 35 -16.84 -13.32 -11.39
N VAL A 36 -16.17 -12.84 -10.34
CA VAL A 36 -16.77 -12.37 -9.07
C VAL A 36 -16.33 -10.93 -8.81
N VAL A 37 -17.28 -10.08 -8.47
CA VAL A 37 -17.01 -8.68 -8.05
C VAL A 37 -17.33 -8.55 -6.57
N LEU A 38 -16.38 -8.02 -5.81
CA LEU A 38 -16.50 -7.76 -4.36
C LEU A 38 -16.26 -6.27 -4.11
N ASP A 39 -17.26 -5.61 -3.56
CA ASP A 39 -17.19 -4.20 -3.21
C ASP A 39 -16.90 -4.05 -1.73
N GLU A 40 -15.76 -3.42 -1.39
CA GLU A 40 -15.27 -3.18 -0.01
C GLU A 40 -15.40 -4.42 0.91
N PRO A 41 -14.85 -5.59 0.53
CA PRO A 41 -15.16 -6.86 1.22
C PRO A 41 -14.65 -6.94 2.66
N THR A 42 -13.78 -6.03 3.09
CA THR A 42 -13.18 -5.99 4.42
C THR A 42 -13.67 -4.83 5.27
N ASN A 43 -14.53 -3.97 4.70
CA ASN A 43 -15.00 -2.76 5.37
C ASN A 43 -15.77 -3.09 6.68
N GLY A 44 -15.41 -2.39 7.76
CA GLY A 44 -16.05 -2.54 9.08
C GLY A 44 -15.74 -3.84 9.81
N LEU A 45 -14.73 -4.58 9.40
CA LEU A 45 -14.27 -5.82 10.03
C LEU A 45 -13.11 -5.56 11.00
N ASP A 46 -13.00 -6.41 12.02
CA ASP A 46 -11.82 -6.42 12.89
C ASP A 46 -10.61 -7.07 12.18
N PRO A 47 -9.36 -6.85 12.67
CA PRO A 47 -8.15 -7.34 12.02
C PRO A 47 -8.12 -8.85 11.77
N ASN A 48 -8.68 -9.67 12.67
CA ASN A 48 -8.72 -11.11 12.50
C ASN A 48 -9.69 -11.52 11.39
N GLN A 49 -10.86 -10.87 11.33
CA GLN A 49 -11.85 -11.09 10.29
C GLN A 49 -11.33 -10.65 8.90
N ILE A 50 -10.56 -9.57 8.85
CA ILE A 50 -9.89 -9.13 7.61
C ILE A 50 -8.99 -10.24 7.06
N VAL A 51 -8.13 -10.81 7.91
CA VAL A 51 -7.24 -11.92 7.50
C VAL A 51 -8.05 -13.11 6.98
N GLU A 52 -9.15 -13.45 7.64
CA GLU A 52 -10.01 -14.55 7.21
C GLU A 52 -10.70 -14.30 5.86
N ILE A 53 -11.16 -13.06 5.60
CA ILE A 53 -11.76 -12.69 4.31
C ILE A 53 -10.69 -12.66 3.20
N ARG A 54 -9.48 -12.14 3.45
CA ARG A 54 -8.37 -12.21 2.50
C ARG A 54 -8.06 -13.65 2.08
N ASN A 55 -7.95 -14.55 3.03
CA ASN A 55 -7.69 -15.95 2.76
C ASN A 55 -8.81 -16.59 1.93
N LEU A 56 -10.07 -16.25 2.22
CA LEU A 56 -11.22 -16.68 1.45
C LEU A 56 -11.17 -16.15 0.00
N ILE A 57 -10.82 -14.87 -0.20
CA ILE A 57 -10.69 -14.28 -1.54
C ILE A 57 -9.57 -14.97 -2.32
N LYS A 58 -8.42 -15.22 -1.72
CA LYS A 58 -7.31 -15.96 -2.35
C LYS A 58 -7.71 -17.40 -2.74
N GLU A 59 -8.45 -18.07 -1.87
CA GLU A 59 -8.99 -19.40 -2.19
C GLU A 59 -9.98 -19.35 -3.37
N LEU A 60 -10.81 -18.31 -3.45
CA LEU A 60 -11.73 -18.13 -4.58
C LEU A 60 -11.00 -17.83 -5.89
N ALA A 61 -9.92 -17.07 -5.84
CA ALA A 61 -9.12 -16.71 -7.00
C ALA A 61 -8.45 -17.92 -7.68
N THR A 62 -8.41 -19.10 -7.04
CA THR A 62 -7.94 -20.33 -7.69
C THR A 62 -8.92 -20.86 -8.75
N ASP A 63 -10.21 -20.58 -8.60
CA ASP A 63 -11.26 -21.13 -9.47
C ASP A 63 -12.03 -20.03 -10.23
N HIS A 64 -11.91 -18.77 -9.81
CA HIS A 64 -12.66 -17.63 -10.34
C HIS A 64 -11.72 -16.46 -10.63
N ALA A 65 -12.03 -15.66 -11.65
CA ALA A 65 -11.45 -14.31 -11.74
C ALA A 65 -12.16 -13.42 -10.70
N VAL A 66 -11.40 -12.79 -9.81
CA VAL A 66 -11.95 -11.96 -8.73
C VAL A 66 -11.53 -10.52 -8.93
N MET A 67 -12.49 -9.60 -8.96
CA MET A 67 -12.26 -8.17 -8.91
C MET A 67 -12.78 -7.64 -7.56
N LEU A 68 -11.94 -6.92 -6.84
CA LEU A 68 -12.36 -6.25 -5.63
C LEU A 68 -12.14 -4.73 -5.74
N SER A 69 -13.06 -3.95 -5.17
CA SER A 69 -12.86 -2.54 -4.94
C SER A 69 -12.48 -2.32 -3.47
N THR A 70 -11.52 -1.45 -3.22
CA THR A 70 -11.15 -1.02 -1.87
C THR A 70 -10.35 0.29 -1.93
N HIS A 71 -10.37 1.03 -0.84
CA HIS A 71 -9.54 2.23 -0.64
C HIS A 71 -8.35 1.95 0.28
N ILE A 72 -8.14 0.70 0.69
CA ILE A 72 -7.13 0.28 1.67
C ILE A 72 -5.97 -0.39 0.93
N LEU A 73 -4.90 0.37 0.65
CA LEU A 73 -3.75 -0.11 -0.11
C LEU A 73 -3.11 -1.42 0.44
N PRO A 74 -2.90 -1.60 1.76
CA PRO A 74 -2.43 -2.87 2.31
C PRO A 74 -3.31 -4.09 2.00
N GLU A 75 -4.61 -3.89 1.74
CA GLU A 75 -5.51 -4.97 1.29
C GLU A 75 -5.19 -5.38 -0.14
N VAL A 76 -5.00 -4.38 -1.01
CA VAL A 76 -4.64 -4.58 -2.42
C VAL A 76 -3.31 -5.34 -2.51
N GLN A 77 -2.27 -4.84 -1.85
CA GLN A 77 -0.94 -5.45 -1.83
C GLN A 77 -0.94 -6.88 -1.29
N ALA A 78 -1.81 -7.16 -0.30
CA ALA A 78 -1.89 -8.50 0.29
C ALA A 78 -2.70 -9.50 -0.54
N THR A 79 -3.52 -9.06 -1.52
CA THR A 79 -4.57 -9.91 -2.11
C THR A 79 -4.59 -9.93 -3.63
N CYS A 80 -4.12 -8.85 -4.30
CA CYS A 80 -4.25 -8.66 -5.73
C CYS A 80 -2.93 -8.89 -6.48
N ASP A 81 -3.03 -9.38 -7.71
CA ASP A 81 -1.92 -9.51 -8.65
C ASP A 81 -1.83 -8.28 -9.58
N GLU A 82 -2.99 -7.68 -9.90
CA GLU A 82 -3.11 -6.49 -10.74
C GLU A 82 -3.90 -5.39 -10.01
N ILE A 83 -3.58 -4.14 -10.31
CA ILE A 83 -4.26 -2.96 -9.76
C ILE A 83 -4.69 -1.99 -10.85
N ARG A 84 -5.83 -1.37 -10.66
CA ARG A 84 -6.29 -0.19 -11.40
C ARG A 84 -6.69 0.90 -10.43
N MET A 85 -5.95 2.01 -10.45
CA MET A 85 -6.27 3.17 -9.63
C MET A 85 -7.21 4.09 -10.39
N ILE A 86 -8.27 4.52 -9.74
CA ILE A 86 -9.27 5.42 -10.31
C ILE A 86 -9.30 6.71 -9.51
N GLU A 87 -9.14 7.83 -10.20
CA GLU A 87 -9.26 9.17 -9.64
C GLU A 87 -10.21 10.00 -10.50
N HIS A 88 -11.19 10.66 -9.87
CA HIS A 88 -12.21 11.48 -10.55
C HIS A 88 -12.86 10.76 -11.75
N GLY A 89 -13.13 9.45 -11.63
CA GLY A 89 -13.76 8.64 -12.67
C GLY A 89 -12.84 8.25 -13.85
N LYS A 90 -11.55 8.51 -13.76
CA LYS A 90 -10.55 8.14 -14.77
C LYS A 90 -9.56 7.14 -14.17
N VAL A 91 -9.13 6.17 -14.99
CA VAL A 91 -8.04 5.27 -14.63
C VAL A 91 -6.74 6.07 -14.75
N VAL A 92 -6.05 6.27 -13.61
CA VAL A 92 -4.76 6.98 -13.53
C VAL A 92 -3.59 6.03 -13.50
N PHE A 93 -3.79 4.79 -13.08
CA PHE A 93 -2.79 3.72 -13.13
C PHE A 93 -3.46 2.38 -13.48
N SER A 94 -2.77 1.53 -14.22
CA SER A 94 -3.18 0.14 -14.52
C SER A 94 -1.93 -0.70 -14.77
N GLY A 95 -1.71 -1.74 -13.97
CA GLY A 95 -0.52 -2.60 -14.07
C GLY A 95 -0.51 -3.70 -13.03
N SER A 96 0.62 -4.41 -12.95
CA SER A 96 0.91 -5.37 -11.89
C SER A 96 1.17 -4.68 -10.55
N MET A 97 1.23 -5.46 -9.48
CA MET A 97 1.63 -4.91 -8.17
C MET A 97 3.09 -4.44 -8.18
N ASP A 98 3.98 -5.13 -8.89
CA ASP A 98 5.37 -4.72 -9.04
C ASP A 98 5.49 -3.36 -9.78
N ASP A 99 4.66 -3.17 -10.83
CA ASP A 99 4.60 -1.88 -11.55
C ASP A 99 4.07 -0.77 -10.64
N PHE A 100 3.10 -1.09 -9.77
CA PHE A 100 2.52 -0.13 -8.84
C PHE A 100 3.51 0.27 -7.75
N ASP A 101 4.23 -0.68 -7.17
CA ASP A 101 5.24 -0.40 -6.15
C ASP A 101 6.36 0.51 -6.73
N ASN A 102 6.74 0.30 -7.98
CA ASN A 102 7.66 1.20 -8.69
C ASN A 102 7.03 2.58 -8.98
N TYR A 103 5.72 2.63 -9.28
CA TYR A 103 4.99 3.89 -9.54
C TYR A 103 4.88 4.77 -8.30
N VAL A 104 4.72 4.17 -7.12
CA VAL A 104 4.63 4.87 -5.83
C VAL A 104 5.96 4.96 -5.09
N ALA A 105 7.05 4.46 -5.70
CA ALA A 105 8.38 4.56 -5.10
C ALA A 105 8.72 6.04 -4.82
N PRO A 106 9.25 6.35 -3.63
CA PRO A 106 9.66 7.72 -3.32
C PRO A 106 10.68 8.23 -4.33
N THR A 107 10.44 9.41 -4.87
CA THR A 107 11.37 10.10 -5.78
C THR A 107 12.17 11.20 -5.07
N SER A 108 11.82 11.47 -3.83
CA SER A 108 12.49 12.45 -2.98
C SER A 108 12.43 12.05 -1.51
N PHE A 109 13.26 12.66 -0.70
CA PHE A 109 13.15 12.67 0.75
C PHE A 109 13.47 14.06 1.30
N THR A 110 12.90 14.40 2.44
CA THR A 110 13.27 15.57 3.20
C THR A 110 14.19 15.22 4.36
N ALA A 111 15.10 16.10 4.67
CA ALA A 111 15.97 15.96 5.84
C ALA A 111 16.25 17.32 6.49
N THR A 112 16.34 17.32 7.83
CA THR A 112 16.75 18.46 8.63
C THR A 112 18.21 18.28 9.06
N LEU A 113 19.10 19.16 8.58
CA LEU A 113 20.54 19.14 8.84
C LEU A 113 20.95 20.45 9.52
N VAL A 114 21.23 20.41 10.82
CA VAL A 114 21.57 21.62 11.60
C VAL A 114 22.88 22.24 11.12
N ASN A 115 23.89 21.43 10.81
CA ASN A 115 25.20 21.83 10.33
C ASN A 115 25.40 21.40 8.88
N ALA A 116 24.44 21.75 8.00
CA ALA A 116 24.52 21.39 6.59
C ALA A 116 25.73 22.03 5.91
N PRO A 117 26.42 21.32 5.00
CA PRO A 117 27.42 21.94 4.12
C PRO A 117 26.74 22.77 3.04
N ALA A 118 27.52 23.33 2.12
CA ALA A 118 26.99 24.00 0.94
C ALA A 118 26.17 23.03 0.08
N ILE A 119 25.11 23.53 -0.58
CA ILE A 119 24.21 22.71 -1.42
C ILE A 119 24.98 21.94 -2.51
N GLU A 120 26.06 22.55 -3.04
CA GLU A 120 26.92 21.93 -4.04
C GLU A 120 27.63 20.67 -3.54
N GLU A 121 27.82 20.50 -2.24
CA GLU A 121 28.38 19.31 -1.64
C GLU A 121 27.29 18.25 -1.43
N LEU A 122 26.07 18.66 -1.05
CA LEU A 122 24.92 17.76 -0.90
C LEU A 122 24.52 17.12 -2.23
N VAL A 123 24.57 17.86 -3.32
CA VAL A 123 24.26 17.35 -4.67
C VAL A 123 25.29 16.31 -5.16
N LYS A 124 26.55 16.35 -4.66
CA LYS A 124 27.58 15.35 -5.02
C LYS A 124 27.39 13.98 -4.37
N LEU A 125 26.47 13.86 -3.44
CA LEU A 125 26.17 12.58 -2.80
C LEU A 125 25.64 11.56 -3.81
N LYS A 126 26.18 10.36 -3.76
CA LYS A 126 25.81 9.29 -4.68
C LYS A 126 24.32 8.93 -4.56
N GLY A 127 23.58 9.05 -5.63
CA GLY A 127 22.14 8.77 -5.70
C GLY A 127 21.25 10.01 -5.57
N ILE A 128 21.83 11.21 -5.30
CA ILE A 128 21.13 12.48 -5.30
C ILE A 128 21.22 13.10 -6.70
N THR A 129 20.09 13.59 -7.21
CA THR A 129 19.99 14.27 -8.51
C THR A 129 19.94 15.79 -8.37
N SER A 130 19.23 16.27 -7.36
CA SER A 130 19.16 17.70 -7.00
C SER A 130 18.78 17.87 -5.53
N VAL A 131 19.02 19.05 -5.00
CA VAL A 131 18.68 19.42 -3.62
C VAL A 131 18.01 20.78 -3.61
N ASP A 132 16.83 20.85 -3.00
CA ASP A 132 16.10 22.09 -2.77
C ASP A 132 16.21 22.50 -1.30
N CYS A 133 16.52 23.76 -1.03
CA CYS A 133 16.48 24.31 0.32
C CYS A 133 15.05 24.80 0.61
N LEU A 134 14.40 24.19 1.60
CA LEU A 134 13.04 24.53 2.02
C LEU A 134 13.00 25.61 3.13
N GLY A 135 14.17 26.00 3.64
CA GLY A 135 14.35 26.98 4.73
C GLY A 135 14.95 26.32 5.98
N ASP A 136 15.46 27.14 6.91
CA ASP A 136 15.95 26.78 8.26
C ASP A 136 16.46 25.33 8.44
N CYS A 137 17.57 24.99 7.76
CA CYS A 137 18.20 23.67 7.84
C CYS A 137 17.38 22.50 7.27
N HIS A 138 16.27 22.79 6.58
CA HIS A 138 15.40 21.79 5.99
C HIS A 138 15.61 21.69 4.48
N TYR A 139 15.89 20.49 3.99
CA TYR A 139 16.27 20.23 2.60
C TYR A 139 15.43 19.11 2.00
N ARG A 140 15.04 19.25 0.73
CA ARG A 140 14.47 18.18 -0.09
C ARG A 140 15.52 17.66 -1.04
N PHE A 141 15.74 16.37 -1.01
CA PHE A 141 16.69 15.64 -1.86
C PHE A 141 15.92 14.86 -2.90
N HIS A 142 16.12 15.14 -4.17
CA HIS A 142 15.62 14.34 -5.26
C HIS A 142 16.58 13.19 -5.54
N ILE A 143 16.04 11.98 -5.73
CA ILE A 143 16.81 10.75 -5.82
C ILE A 143 16.54 10.03 -7.14
N ALA A 144 17.57 9.35 -7.67
CA ALA A 144 17.44 8.50 -8.84
C ALA A 144 17.00 7.07 -8.47
N GLU A 145 17.39 6.59 -7.30
CA GLU A 145 17.08 5.25 -6.77
C GLU A 145 16.84 5.34 -5.28
N THR A 146 15.81 4.65 -4.81
CA THR A 146 15.39 4.68 -3.40
C THR A 146 16.23 3.76 -2.50
N ASP A 147 16.86 2.72 -3.09
CA ASP A 147 17.48 1.63 -2.33
C ASP A 147 18.67 2.09 -1.48
N GLY A 148 18.52 1.96 -0.16
CA GLY A 148 19.53 2.29 0.85
C GLY A 148 19.94 3.76 0.91
N ILE A 149 19.17 4.69 0.32
CA ILE A 149 19.53 6.11 0.29
C ILE A 149 19.48 6.76 1.67
N THR A 150 18.48 6.40 2.48
CA THR A 150 18.32 6.90 3.86
C THR A 150 19.46 6.45 4.76
N GLU A 151 19.86 5.19 4.66
CA GLU A 151 21.00 4.63 5.40
C GLU A 151 22.31 5.33 5.02
N LYS A 152 22.53 5.55 3.73
CA LYS A 152 23.70 6.29 3.22
C LYS A 152 23.69 7.73 3.71
N MET A 153 22.53 8.38 3.71
CA MET A 153 22.38 9.75 4.22
C MET A 153 22.68 9.84 5.70
N ILE A 154 22.16 8.92 6.52
CA ILE A 154 22.46 8.83 7.95
C ILE A 154 23.97 8.64 8.18
N ALA A 155 24.57 7.64 7.51
CA ALA A 155 25.99 7.35 7.66
C ALA A 155 26.88 8.54 7.26
N THR A 156 26.53 9.22 6.16
CA THR A 156 27.27 10.39 5.68
C THR A 156 27.13 11.58 6.63
N SER A 157 25.92 11.82 7.14
CA SER A 157 25.67 12.88 8.14
C SER A 157 26.47 12.69 9.42
N VAL A 158 26.52 11.46 9.91
CA VAL A 158 27.32 11.11 11.10
C VAL A 158 28.81 11.31 10.84
N ALA A 159 29.30 10.81 9.69
CA ALA A 159 30.74 10.91 9.34
C ALA A 159 31.21 12.36 9.18
N ASN A 160 30.35 13.27 8.70
CA ASN A 160 30.69 14.67 8.45
C ASN A 160 30.19 15.63 9.54
N GLY A 161 29.52 15.13 10.57
CA GLY A 161 29.02 15.96 11.67
C GLY A 161 27.89 16.93 11.28
N TRP A 162 27.06 16.56 10.30
CA TRP A 162 25.98 17.43 9.79
C TRP A 162 24.77 17.54 10.73
N GLN A 163 24.72 16.74 11.76
CA GLN A 163 23.69 16.73 12.79
C GLN A 163 22.29 16.58 12.18
N LEU A 164 22.02 15.38 11.63
CA LEU A 164 20.73 15.00 11.08
C LEU A 164 19.71 14.81 12.23
N GLU A 165 18.62 15.58 12.21
CA GLU A 165 17.54 15.50 13.20
C GLU A 165 16.34 14.73 12.70
N GLU A 166 16.00 14.87 11.43
CA GLU A 166 14.84 14.22 10.82
C GLU A 166 15.14 13.80 9.38
N ILE A 167 14.55 12.68 8.94
CA ILE A 167 14.54 12.23 7.56
C ILE A 167 13.20 11.58 7.25
N GLN A 168 12.56 11.98 6.14
CA GLN A 168 11.26 11.48 5.70
C GLN A 168 11.24 11.27 4.20
N LEU A 169 10.85 10.08 3.73
CA LEU A 169 10.62 9.78 2.31
C LEU A 169 9.32 10.42 1.81
N GLU A 170 9.34 10.94 0.58
CA GLU A 170 8.21 11.58 -0.11
C GLU A 170 7.93 10.95 -1.48
#